data_8bd5c18f65739e3ba45a4651e1eff5d3
#
_entry.id   8bd5c18f65739e3ba45a4651e1eff5d3
#
_cell.length_a   1.000
_cell.length_b   1.000
_cell.length_c   1.000
_cell.angle_alpha   90.00
_cell.angle_beta   90.00
_cell.angle_gamma   90.00
#
_symmetry.space_group_name_H-M   'P 1'
#
loop_
_entity.id
_entity.type
_entity.pdbx_description
1 polymer ?
#
loop_
_entity_poly.entity_id
_entity_poly.type
_entity_poly.pdbx_seq_one_letter_code
_entity_poly.pdbx_strand_id
1 'polypeptide(L)'
;MSKLKVVQLLPELNIGGVERGTKDFSEALVQRGHQSIVISNGGLFEQEIINAGGIHLKLPIHKKNPFSLLQAKELVKVYKEYEPDIVHVRSRMPAWINYYAFKKLDKKPILVSTFHGLYSTPMYSKVMAKVDHTIAISKTVRDYIKNTYSVEDKNITIIPRGCDPLLFNKIKPDINWLNKWYEEFPQTKNKTILTLPTRISQWKGVDSFIDLIANINNDAFHALVVGPASKKKEKYLNDLQSKIKDKGLGSLITFTGSRNDISNIYKISDIVYNLSIKPEPFGRTTIEAIASGSKVMGWNHGGTKEILEELYPDGLVELNDIAQLKQQTLIISKENYAKPKENTFLSSKLIDSTIQLYQDLLKASL
;
A
#
# COMPACT_ATOMS: atom_id res chain seq x y z
N MET A 1 21.93 3.81 -21.64
CA MET A 1 20.90 2.75 -21.44
C MET A 1 19.94 2.81 -22.61
N SER A 2 19.50 1.66 -23.15
CA SER A 2 18.52 1.64 -24.24
C SER A 2 17.17 2.20 -23.73
N LYS A 3 16.48 2.94 -24.59
CA LYS A 3 15.17 3.51 -24.30
C LYS A 3 14.15 2.37 -24.24
N LEU A 4 13.48 2.19 -23.10
CA LEU A 4 12.42 1.20 -22.92
C LEU A 4 11.06 1.75 -23.37
N LYS A 5 10.23 0.89 -23.96
CA LYS A 5 8.81 1.13 -24.20
C LYS A 5 8.00 0.23 -23.24
N VAL A 6 7.36 0.84 -22.24
CA VAL A 6 6.66 0.11 -21.16
C VAL A 6 5.16 0.37 -21.21
N VAL A 7 4.37 -0.69 -21.34
CA VAL A 7 2.92 -0.65 -21.18
C VAL A 7 2.53 -1.11 -19.79
N GLN A 8 1.76 -0.32 -19.05
CA GLN A 8 1.18 -0.67 -17.76
C GLN A 8 -0.34 -0.85 -17.89
N LEU A 9 -0.86 -1.95 -17.36
CA LEU A 9 -2.28 -2.30 -17.40
C LEU A 9 -2.89 -2.33 -16.01
N LEU A 10 -3.92 -1.50 -15.78
CA LEU A 10 -4.71 -1.49 -14.54
C LEU A 10 -6.17 -1.16 -14.83
N PRO A 11 -7.13 -1.45 -13.91
CA PRO A 11 -8.55 -1.24 -14.18
C PRO A 11 -8.90 0.23 -14.39
N GLU A 12 -8.51 1.08 -13.46
CA GLU A 12 -8.86 2.51 -13.38
C GLU A 12 -7.71 3.29 -12.73
N LEU A 13 -7.74 4.62 -12.84
CA LEU A 13 -6.76 5.55 -12.28
C LEU A 13 -7.38 6.44 -11.18
N ASN A 14 -8.28 5.88 -10.37
CA ASN A 14 -8.88 6.57 -9.23
C ASN A 14 -7.96 6.57 -7.99
N ILE A 15 -8.48 6.98 -6.83
CA ILE A 15 -7.69 7.04 -5.59
C ILE A 15 -7.38 5.63 -5.08
N GLY A 16 -6.10 5.27 -5.03
CA GLY A 16 -5.63 3.99 -4.51
C GLY A 16 -4.11 3.86 -4.57
N GLY A 17 -3.57 2.88 -3.85
CA GLY A 17 -2.12 2.69 -3.78
C GLY A 17 -1.50 2.11 -5.05
N VAL A 18 -2.26 1.34 -5.83
CA VAL A 18 -1.82 0.79 -7.13
C VAL A 18 -1.86 1.89 -8.18
N GLU A 19 -2.94 2.65 -8.20
CA GLU A 19 -3.22 3.74 -9.13
C GLU A 19 -2.18 4.85 -9.01
N ARG A 20 -1.94 5.34 -7.77
CA ARG A 20 -0.89 6.33 -7.49
C ARG A 20 0.49 5.78 -7.89
N GLY A 21 0.84 4.56 -7.47
CA GLY A 21 2.12 3.95 -7.83
C GLY A 21 2.29 3.74 -9.34
N THR A 22 1.20 3.56 -10.11
CA THR A 22 1.25 3.49 -11.57
C THR A 22 1.54 4.86 -12.18
N LYS A 23 0.88 5.92 -11.67
CA LYS A 23 1.10 7.30 -12.08
C LYS A 23 2.55 7.72 -11.78
N ASP A 24 3.01 7.53 -10.56
CA ASP A 24 4.37 7.89 -10.13
C ASP A 24 5.44 7.14 -10.95
N PHE A 25 5.21 5.86 -11.25
CA PHE A 25 6.11 5.06 -12.07
C PHE A 25 6.09 5.49 -13.55
N SER A 26 4.92 5.89 -14.08
CA SER A 26 4.80 6.43 -15.43
C SER A 26 5.61 7.73 -15.60
N GLU A 27 5.45 8.65 -14.66
CA GLU A 27 6.21 9.91 -14.62
C GLU A 27 7.72 9.65 -14.53
N ALA A 28 8.13 8.75 -13.64
CA ALA A 28 9.53 8.39 -13.47
C ALA A 28 10.15 7.74 -14.71
N LEU A 29 9.40 6.93 -15.48
CA LEU A 29 9.85 6.38 -16.76
C LEU A 29 10.13 7.50 -17.76
N VAL A 30 9.21 8.46 -17.90
CA VAL A 30 9.36 9.59 -18.83
C VAL A 30 10.56 10.45 -18.44
N GLN A 31 10.71 10.80 -17.15
CA GLN A 31 11.83 11.59 -16.65
C GLN A 31 13.20 10.92 -16.91
N ARG A 32 13.23 9.58 -16.99
CA ARG A 32 14.43 8.80 -17.34
C ARG A 32 14.60 8.54 -18.84
N GLY A 33 13.79 9.18 -19.70
CA GLY A 33 13.88 9.08 -21.17
C GLY A 33 13.23 7.83 -21.75
N HIS A 34 12.47 7.05 -20.96
CA HIS A 34 11.71 5.89 -21.43
C HIS A 34 10.33 6.31 -21.97
N GLN A 35 9.68 5.46 -22.75
CA GLN A 35 8.30 5.64 -23.17
C GLN A 35 7.37 4.91 -22.21
N SER A 36 6.44 5.64 -21.60
CA SER A 36 5.43 5.10 -20.72
C SER A 36 4.06 5.17 -21.36
N ILE A 37 3.39 4.02 -21.44
CA ILE A 37 2.02 3.87 -21.94
C ILE A 37 1.18 3.25 -20.83
N VAL A 38 0.13 3.93 -20.39
CA VAL A 38 -0.78 3.43 -19.36
C VAL A 38 -2.14 3.15 -19.99
N ILE A 39 -2.64 1.93 -19.82
CA ILE A 39 -3.95 1.52 -20.34
C ILE A 39 -4.89 1.25 -19.17
N SER A 40 -6.01 1.97 -19.11
CA SER A 40 -7.04 1.83 -18.08
C SER A 40 -8.38 2.38 -18.57
N ASN A 41 -9.42 2.28 -17.74
CA ASN A 41 -10.71 2.95 -18.00
C ASN A 41 -10.69 4.47 -17.75
N GLY A 42 -9.51 5.05 -17.41
CA GLY A 42 -9.38 6.45 -17.00
C GLY A 42 -9.57 6.65 -15.50
N GLY A 43 -9.62 7.91 -15.06
CA GLY A 43 -9.80 8.32 -13.67
C GLY A 43 -9.01 9.58 -13.31
N LEU A 44 -8.91 9.87 -12.02
CA LEU A 44 -8.36 11.14 -11.51
C LEU A 44 -6.88 11.39 -11.93
N PHE A 45 -6.07 10.34 -12.05
CA PHE A 45 -4.65 10.46 -12.38
C PHE A 45 -4.36 10.45 -13.90
N GLU A 46 -5.40 10.39 -14.76
CA GLU A 46 -5.24 10.35 -16.22
C GLU A 46 -4.50 11.58 -16.73
N GLN A 47 -4.97 12.76 -16.36
CA GLN A 47 -4.37 14.02 -16.80
C GLN A 47 -2.96 14.25 -16.28
N GLU A 48 -2.66 13.77 -15.05
CA GLU A 48 -1.32 13.87 -14.49
C GLU A 48 -0.31 13.03 -15.28
N ILE A 49 -0.70 11.82 -15.72
CA ILE A 49 0.13 10.96 -16.57
C ILE A 49 0.44 11.65 -17.91
N ILE A 50 -0.59 12.24 -18.55
CA ILE A 50 -0.45 12.93 -19.84
C ILE A 50 0.45 14.17 -19.68
N ASN A 51 0.22 14.99 -18.66
CA ASN A 51 1.00 16.19 -18.39
C ASN A 51 2.47 15.89 -18.11
N ALA A 52 2.77 14.73 -17.53
CA ALA A 52 4.13 14.25 -17.30
C ALA A 52 4.80 13.69 -18.58
N GLY A 53 4.12 13.69 -19.73
CA GLY A 53 4.63 13.17 -21.01
C GLY A 53 4.39 11.68 -21.23
N GLY A 54 3.63 11.02 -20.38
CA GLY A 54 3.16 9.64 -20.59
C GLY A 54 1.98 9.58 -21.55
N ILE A 55 1.75 8.43 -22.14
CA ILE A 55 0.60 8.15 -23.00
C ILE A 55 -0.46 7.43 -22.18
N HIS A 56 -1.69 7.94 -22.14
CA HIS A 56 -2.83 7.21 -21.59
C HIS A 56 -3.78 6.77 -22.70
N LEU A 57 -4.08 5.46 -22.74
CA LEU A 57 -5.05 4.88 -23.67
C LEU A 57 -6.26 4.36 -22.87
N LYS A 58 -7.41 4.95 -23.15
CA LYS A 58 -8.66 4.62 -22.43
C LYS A 58 -9.30 3.37 -23.03
N LEU A 59 -9.25 2.26 -22.28
CA LEU A 59 -9.95 1.01 -22.60
C LEU A 59 -10.77 0.51 -21.39
N PRO A 60 -11.98 -0.02 -21.61
CA PRO A 60 -12.87 -0.47 -20.52
C PRO A 60 -12.45 -1.85 -19.98
N ILE A 61 -11.21 -1.96 -19.49
CA ILE A 61 -10.61 -3.19 -18.94
C ILE A 61 -10.88 -3.42 -17.44
N HIS A 62 -11.74 -2.58 -16.84
CA HIS A 62 -12.11 -2.62 -15.42
C HIS A 62 -13.24 -3.59 -15.09
N LYS A 63 -14.18 -3.82 -16.02
CA LYS A 63 -15.40 -4.59 -15.78
C LYS A 63 -15.10 -6.08 -15.63
N LYS A 64 -15.65 -6.70 -14.59
CA LYS A 64 -15.50 -8.13 -14.30
C LYS A 64 -16.62 -8.94 -14.97
N ASN A 65 -16.71 -8.89 -16.30
CA ASN A 65 -17.65 -9.64 -17.09
C ASN A 65 -16.97 -10.28 -18.32
N PRO A 66 -17.54 -11.33 -18.92
CA PRO A 66 -16.95 -12.02 -20.08
C PRO A 66 -16.74 -11.10 -21.30
N PHE A 67 -17.62 -10.12 -21.50
CA PHE A 67 -17.53 -9.18 -22.64
C PHE A 67 -16.26 -8.32 -22.57
N SER A 68 -15.70 -8.08 -21.38
CA SER A 68 -14.44 -7.35 -21.22
C SER A 68 -13.27 -8.08 -21.91
N LEU A 69 -13.35 -9.40 -22.11
CA LEU A 69 -12.33 -10.16 -22.81
C LEU A 69 -12.25 -9.79 -24.31
N LEU A 70 -13.30 -9.19 -24.89
CA LEU A 70 -13.29 -8.66 -26.25
C LEU A 70 -12.26 -7.55 -26.43
N GLN A 71 -11.91 -6.83 -25.34
CA GLN A 71 -10.86 -5.81 -25.32
C GLN A 71 -9.47 -6.37 -25.65
N ALA A 72 -9.31 -7.70 -25.62
CA ALA A 72 -8.07 -8.33 -26.08
C ALA A 72 -7.73 -8.01 -27.55
N LYS A 73 -8.73 -7.76 -28.41
CA LYS A 73 -8.50 -7.33 -29.79
C LYS A 73 -7.89 -5.93 -29.86
N GLU A 74 -8.36 -5.03 -29.01
CA GLU A 74 -7.82 -3.65 -28.94
C GLU A 74 -6.41 -3.64 -28.36
N LEU A 75 -6.12 -4.47 -27.35
CA LEU A 75 -4.75 -4.62 -26.85
C LEU A 75 -3.79 -5.13 -27.92
N VAL A 76 -4.23 -6.07 -28.77
CA VAL A 76 -3.40 -6.55 -29.91
C VAL A 76 -3.05 -5.41 -30.85
N LYS A 77 -4.00 -4.51 -31.17
CA LYS A 77 -3.72 -3.33 -32.01
C LYS A 77 -2.69 -2.40 -31.36
N VAL A 78 -2.89 -2.10 -30.07
CA VAL A 78 -1.95 -1.27 -29.30
C VAL A 78 -0.56 -1.89 -29.29
N TYR A 79 -0.42 -3.20 -29.09
CA TYR A 79 0.89 -3.86 -29.06
C TYR A 79 1.56 -3.88 -30.43
N LYS A 80 0.82 -3.96 -31.53
CA LYS A 80 1.35 -3.86 -32.88
C LYS A 80 1.75 -2.42 -33.24
N GLU A 81 1.04 -1.42 -32.75
CA GLU A 81 1.31 0.00 -33.00
C GLU A 81 2.53 0.50 -32.22
N TYR A 82 2.58 0.19 -30.91
CA TYR A 82 3.60 0.74 -30.01
C TYR A 82 4.85 -0.15 -29.90
N GLU A 83 4.74 -1.44 -30.23
CA GLU A 83 5.81 -2.43 -30.08
C GLU A 83 6.52 -2.34 -28.73
N PRO A 84 5.80 -2.54 -27.60
CA PRO A 84 6.41 -2.42 -26.28
C PRO A 84 7.46 -3.49 -26.03
N ASP A 85 8.49 -3.13 -25.27
CA ASP A 85 9.48 -4.09 -24.76
C ASP A 85 8.92 -4.86 -23.57
N ILE A 86 8.18 -4.16 -22.70
CA ILE A 86 7.60 -4.68 -21.46
C ILE A 86 6.09 -4.41 -21.41
N VAL A 87 5.33 -5.42 -21.05
CA VAL A 87 3.93 -5.27 -20.60
C VAL A 87 3.84 -5.62 -19.12
N HIS A 88 3.41 -4.68 -18.30
CA HIS A 88 3.30 -4.85 -16.86
C HIS A 88 1.83 -4.86 -16.41
N VAL A 89 1.32 -6.03 -16.02
CA VAL A 89 -0.04 -6.17 -15.51
C VAL A 89 -0.07 -5.95 -13.99
N ARG A 90 -0.92 -5.03 -13.55
CA ARG A 90 -1.03 -4.63 -12.14
C ARG A 90 -2.32 -5.10 -11.47
N SER A 91 -3.20 -5.78 -12.21
CA SER A 91 -4.48 -6.26 -11.68
C SER A 91 -5.03 -7.43 -12.49
N ARG A 92 -5.84 -8.24 -11.84
CA ARG A 92 -6.33 -9.54 -12.34
C ARG A 92 -7.16 -9.45 -13.62
N MET A 93 -8.12 -8.53 -13.72
CA MET A 93 -8.95 -8.44 -14.92
C MET A 93 -8.18 -7.95 -16.16
N PRO A 94 -7.38 -6.86 -16.07
CA PRO A 94 -6.44 -6.52 -17.13
C PRO A 94 -5.49 -7.66 -17.51
N ALA A 95 -5.02 -8.46 -16.53
CA ALA A 95 -4.17 -9.62 -16.80
C ALA A 95 -4.91 -10.71 -17.60
N TRP A 96 -6.19 -10.98 -17.32
CA TRP A 96 -6.99 -11.89 -18.13
C TRP A 96 -7.17 -11.42 -19.57
N ILE A 97 -7.48 -10.13 -19.76
CA ILE A 97 -7.61 -9.54 -21.09
C ILE A 97 -6.28 -9.64 -21.85
N ASN A 98 -5.19 -9.30 -21.16
CA ASN A 98 -3.84 -9.42 -21.71
C ASN A 98 -3.47 -10.87 -22.09
N TYR A 99 -3.82 -11.85 -21.25
CA TYR A 99 -3.57 -13.26 -21.53
C TYR A 99 -4.19 -13.71 -22.87
N TYR A 100 -5.40 -13.24 -23.20
CA TYR A 100 -6.04 -13.53 -24.48
C TYR A 100 -5.46 -12.71 -25.64
N ALA A 101 -4.97 -11.49 -25.38
CA ALA A 101 -4.27 -10.69 -26.38
C ALA A 101 -2.94 -11.35 -26.79
N PHE A 102 -2.15 -11.79 -25.81
CA PHE A 102 -0.85 -12.44 -26.03
C PHE A 102 -0.94 -13.74 -26.84
N LYS A 103 -2.05 -14.47 -26.77
CA LYS A 103 -2.29 -15.66 -27.63
C LYS A 103 -2.40 -15.33 -29.12
N LYS A 104 -2.60 -14.04 -29.46
CA LYS A 104 -2.80 -13.57 -30.86
C LYS A 104 -1.59 -12.79 -31.38
N LEU A 105 -0.53 -12.72 -30.62
CA LEU A 105 0.72 -12.05 -31.01
C LEU A 105 1.75 -13.08 -31.46
N ASP A 106 2.35 -12.83 -32.62
CA ASP A 106 3.49 -13.61 -33.11
C ASP A 106 4.76 -13.27 -32.31
N LYS A 107 5.06 -11.97 -32.18
CA LYS A 107 6.13 -11.46 -31.33
C LYS A 107 5.53 -10.90 -30.05
N LYS A 108 5.95 -11.44 -28.92
CA LYS A 108 5.44 -11.06 -27.59
C LYS A 108 6.45 -10.19 -26.86
N PRO A 109 6.03 -9.06 -26.27
CA PRO A 109 6.84 -8.36 -25.30
C PRO A 109 7.02 -9.20 -24.03
N ILE A 110 7.99 -8.86 -23.20
CA ILE A 110 8.15 -9.51 -21.88
C ILE A 110 6.98 -9.11 -20.99
N LEU A 111 6.35 -10.11 -20.39
CA LEU A 111 5.19 -9.93 -19.54
C LEU A 111 5.58 -9.99 -18.06
N VAL A 112 5.37 -8.89 -17.35
CA VAL A 112 5.63 -8.79 -15.91
C VAL A 112 4.32 -8.57 -15.15
N SER A 113 4.19 -9.13 -13.96
CA SER A 113 3.08 -8.85 -13.05
C SER A 113 3.59 -8.33 -11.70
N THR A 114 2.78 -7.51 -11.01
CA THR A 114 3.01 -7.21 -9.59
C THR A 114 1.84 -7.73 -8.75
N PHE A 115 2.16 -8.58 -7.77
CA PHE A 115 1.21 -8.97 -6.74
C PHE A 115 1.16 -7.92 -5.63
N HIS A 116 0.04 -7.21 -5.55
CA HIS A 116 -0.20 -6.15 -4.58
C HIS A 116 -0.87 -6.62 -3.30
N GLY A 117 -1.14 -7.91 -3.18
CA GLY A 117 -1.84 -8.47 -2.04
C GLY A 117 -1.94 -10.00 -2.07
N LEU A 118 -2.45 -10.54 -0.97
CA LEU A 118 -2.81 -11.94 -0.82
C LEU A 118 -4.23 -12.13 -1.35
N TYR A 119 -4.38 -12.63 -2.55
CA TYR A 119 -5.67 -12.69 -3.23
C TYR A 119 -6.57 -13.80 -2.71
N SER A 120 -7.81 -13.47 -2.34
CA SER A 120 -8.79 -14.39 -1.77
C SER A 120 -9.41 -15.40 -2.76
N THR A 121 -9.14 -15.24 -4.07
CA THR A 121 -9.69 -16.09 -5.14
C THR A 121 -8.57 -16.66 -6.01
N PRO A 122 -7.86 -17.70 -5.55
CA PRO A 122 -6.65 -18.22 -6.21
C PRO A 122 -6.86 -18.58 -7.68
N MET A 123 -7.94 -19.29 -8.02
CA MET A 123 -8.24 -19.71 -9.41
C MET A 123 -8.39 -18.52 -10.36
N TYR A 124 -9.11 -17.47 -9.95
CA TYR A 124 -9.24 -16.25 -10.75
C TYR A 124 -7.92 -15.47 -10.81
N SER A 125 -7.15 -15.49 -9.73
CA SER A 125 -5.90 -14.74 -9.62
C SER A 125 -4.70 -15.44 -10.27
N LYS A 126 -4.83 -16.72 -10.64
CA LYS A 126 -3.75 -17.52 -11.28
C LYS A 126 -3.19 -16.86 -12.53
N VAL A 127 -3.98 -16.04 -13.23
CA VAL A 127 -3.53 -15.31 -14.43
C VAL A 127 -2.36 -14.36 -14.13
N MET A 128 -2.29 -13.83 -12.91
CA MET A 128 -1.17 -12.97 -12.48
C MET A 128 0.16 -13.73 -12.38
N ALA A 129 0.11 -15.06 -12.23
CA ALA A 129 1.29 -15.93 -12.21
C ALA A 129 1.59 -16.55 -13.59
N LYS A 130 0.76 -16.31 -14.62
CA LYS A 130 1.00 -16.75 -16.01
C LYS A 130 1.74 -15.66 -16.80
N VAL A 131 2.92 -15.32 -16.35
CA VAL A 131 3.76 -14.24 -16.85
C VAL A 131 5.21 -14.73 -16.92
N ASP A 132 6.08 -14.00 -17.62
CA ASP A 132 7.50 -14.32 -17.69
C ASP A 132 8.19 -14.04 -16.36
N HIS A 133 7.79 -12.96 -15.66
CA HIS A 133 8.35 -12.63 -14.36
C HIS A 133 7.33 -11.96 -13.42
N THR A 134 7.46 -12.22 -12.13
CA THR A 134 6.54 -11.73 -11.10
C THR A 134 7.27 -10.87 -10.08
N ILE A 135 6.72 -9.70 -9.80
CA ILE A 135 7.16 -8.84 -8.69
C ILE A 135 6.30 -9.12 -7.47
N ALA A 136 6.93 -9.51 -6.37
CA ALA A 136 6.34 -9.62 -5.05
C ALA A 136 6.69 -8.37 -4.23
N ILE A 137 5.71 -7.77 -3.54
CA ILE A 137 5.95 -6.54 -2.76
C ILE A 137 6.52 -6.80 -1.37
N SER A 138 6.71 -8.07 -0.98
CA SER A 138 7.27 -8.51 0.31
C SER A 138 7.64 -9.99 0.24
N LYS A 139 8.37 -10.49 1.25
CA LYS A 139 8.62 -11.93 1.44
C LYS A 139 7.30 -12.69 1.65
N THR A 140 6.39 -12.14 2.44
CA THR A 140 5.04 -12.69 2.66
C THR A 140 4.29 -12.91 1.35
N VAL A 141 4.35 -11.94 0.43
CA VAL A 141 3.70 -12.06 -0.88
C VAL A 141 4.45 -13.04 -1.79
N ARG A 142 5.79 -13.08 -1.75
CA ARG A 142 6.59 -14.08 -2.49
C ARG A 142 6.22 -15.50 -2.06
N ASP A 143 6.17 -15.76 -0.76
CA ASP A 143 5.84 -17.08 -0.23
C ASP A 143 4.40 -17.48 -0.57
N TYR A 144 3.47 -16.53 -0.52
CA TYR A 144 2.10 -16.74 -1.01
C TYR A 144 2.07 -17.14 -2.50
N ILE A 145 2.82 -16.44 -3.37
CA ILE A 145 2.89 -16.75 -4.81
C ILE A 145 3.44 -18.16 -5.02
N LYS A 146 4.55 -18.50 -4.38
CA LYS A 146 5.18 -19.84 -4.46
C LYS A 146 4.21 -20.94 -4.03
N ASN A 147 3.62 -20.78 -2.85
CA ASN A 147 2.78 -21.81 -2.24
C ASN A 147 1.42 -21.97 -2.95
N THR A 148 0.86 -20.88 -3.50
CA THR A 148 -0.48 -20.89 -4.09
C THR A 148 -0.48 -21.18 -5.60
N TYR A 149 0.55 -20.73 -6.32
CA TYR A 149 0.61 -20.80 -7.78
C TYR A 149 1.78 -21.62 -8.31
N SER A 150 2.64 -22.14 -7.44
CA SER A 150 3.82 -22.97 -7.79
C SER A 150 4.79 -22.24 -8.77
N VAL A 151 4.93 -20.92 -8.60
CA VAL A 151 5.91 -20.14 -9.36
C VAL A 151 7.30 -20.41 -8.81
N GLU A 152 8.25 -20.68 -9.69
CA GLU A 152 9.66 -20.89 -9.31
C GLU A 152 10.28 -19.61 -8.75
N ASP A 153 11.13 -19.72 -7.76
CA ASP A 153 11.75 -18.60 -7.05
C ASP A 153 12.56 -17.68 -8.00
N LYS A 154 13.24 -18.27 -9.00
CA LYS A 154 13.99 -17.52 -10.02
C LYS A 154 13.12 -16.55 -10.86
N ASN A 155 11.80 -16.82 -10.94
CA ASN A 155 10.83 -16.01 -11.66
C ASN A 155 10.09 -15.03 -10.74
N ILE A 156 10.57 -14.84 -9.51
CA ILE A 156 9.99 -13.89 -8.54
C ILE A 156 11.08 -12.95 -8.03
N THR A 157 10.87 -11.66 -8.20
CA THR A 157 11.73 -10.64 -7.58
C THR A 157 10.95 -9.90 -6.50
N ILE A 158 11.54 -9.76 -5.31
CA ILE A 158 10.97 -8.93 -4.24
C ILE A 158 11.36 -7.48 -4.50
N ILE A 159 10.37 -6.64 -4.78
CA ILE A 159 10.53 -5.19 -4.87
C ILE A 159 9.53 -4.56 -3.90
N PRO A 160 9.99 -4.15 -2.72
CA PRO A 160 9.13 -3.57 -1.69
C PRO A 160 8.45 -2.28 -2.15
N ARG A 161 7.32 -1.96 -1.55
CA ARG A 161 6.71 -0.64 -1.71
C ARG A 161 7.59 0.42 -1.07
N GLY A 162 7.51 1.63 -1.60
CA GLY A 162 8.18 2.78 -1.03
C GLY A 162 7.19 3.88 -0.63
N CYS A 163 7.62 4.79 0.21
CA CYS A 163 6.96 6.05 0.48
C CYS A 163 7.76 7.22 -0.11
N ASP A 164 7.04 8.32 -0.36
CA ASP A 164 7.63 9.55 -0.84
C ASP A 164 8.23 10.32 0.34
N PRO A 165 9.56 10.57 0.37
CA PRO A 165 10.22 11.29 1.45
C PRO A 165 9.87 12.79 1.49
N LEU A 166 9.33 13.36 0.40
CA LEU A 166 8.83 14.74 0.41
C LEU A 166 7.53 14.85 1.22
N LEU A 167 6.69 13.83 1.15
CA LEU A 167 5.41 13.79 1.86
C LEU A 167 5.56 13.26 3.28
N PHE A 168 6.32 12.16 3.45
CA PHE A 168 6.54 11.49 4.72
C PHE A 168 7.96 11.76 5.20
N ASN A 169 8.13 12.75 6.06
CA ASN A 169 9.40 13.22 6.60
C ASN A 169 9.22 13.68 8.05
N LYS A 170 10.34 13.92 8.74
CA LYS A 170 10.38 14.31 10.16
C LYS A 170 10.22 15.83 10.40
N ILE A 171 9.90 16.60 9.36
CA ILE A 171 9.67 18.05 9.50
C ILE A 171 8.35 18.25 10.24
N LYS A 172 8.38 19.00 11.35
CA LYS A 172 7.17 19.27 12.15
C LYS A 172 6.07 19.89 11.29
N PRO A 173 4.80 19.63 11.60
CA PRO A 173 3.69 20.28 10.91
C PRO A 173 3.76 21.80 11.05
N ASP A 174 3.23 22.51 10.06
CA ASP A 174 3.06 23.95 10.11
C ASP A 174 2.19 24.38 11.30
N ILE A 175 2.52 25.53 11.91
CA ILE A 175 1.83 26.02 13.10
C ILE A 175 0.34 26.28 12.85
N ASN A 176 -0.04 26.72 11.63
CA ASN A 176 -1.44 26.95 11.30
C ASN A 176 -2.20 25.63 11.22
N TRP A 177 -1.55 24.56 10.72
CA TRP A 177 -2.12 23.21 10.75
C TRP A 177 -2.32 22.73 12.18
N LEU A 178 -1.32 22.91 13.07
CA LEU A 178 -1.40 22.53 14.48
C LEU A 178 -2.52 23.27 15.20
N ASN A 179 -2.67 24.56 14.98
CA ASN A 179 -3.75 25.36 15.59
C ASN A 179 -5.12 24.83 15.16
N LYS A 180 -5.35 24.62 13.85
CA LYS A 180 -6.58 24.04 13.31
C LYS A 180 -6.85 22.63 13.87
N TRP A 181 -5.79 21.83 14.02
CA TRP A 181 -5.89 20.50 14.60
C TRP A 181 -6.40 20.56 16.05
N TYR A 182 -5.84 21.45 16.87
CA TYR A 182 -6.26 21.58 18.28
C TYR A 182 -7.60 22.31 18.44
N GLU A 183 -8.04 23.08 17.47
CA GLU A 183 -9.41 23.60 17.40
C GLU A 183 -10.42 22.48 17.11
N GLU A 184 -10.10 21.58 16.16
CA GLU A 184 -10.95 20.44 15.79
C GLU A 184 -10.91 19.31 16.84
N PHE A 185 -9.72 19.05 17.42
CA PHE A 185 -9.46 17.96 18.37
C PHE A 185 -8.76 18.46 19.64
N PRO A 186 -9.39 19.32 20.46
CA PRO A 186 -8.76 19.93 21.64
C PRO A 186 -8.33 18.89 22.69
N GLN A 187 -8.99 17.73 22.75
CA GLN A 187 -8.66 16.61 23.64
C GLN A 187 -7.30 15.96 23.35
N THR A 188 -6.67 16.27 22.22
CA THR A 188 -5.35 15.73 21.86
C THR A 188 -4.20 16.60 22.37
N LYS A 189 -4.50 17.82 22.85
CA LYS A 189 -3.46 18.76 23.30
C LYS A 189 -2.79 18.28 24.57
N ASN A 190 -1.46 18.28 24.58
CA ASN A 190 -0.62 17.85 25.73
C ASN A 190 -0.84 16.38 26.14
N LYS A 191 -1.24 15.52 25.19
CA LYS A 191 -1.40 14.08 25.40
C LYS A 191 -0.35 13.29 24.60
N THR A 192 -0.02 12.11 25.06
CA THR A 192 0.69 11.10 24.28
C THR A 192 -0.29 10.51 23.27
N ILE A 193 -0.02 10.74 21.97
CA ILE A 193 -0.93 10.39 20.88
C ILE A 193 -0.64 8.99 20.37
N LEU A 194 -1.63 8.11 20.50
CA LEU A 194 -1.62 6.75 19.99
C LEU A 194 -2.51 6.68 18.74
N THR A 195 -1.96 6.34 17.58
CA THR A 195 -2.71 6.42 16.32
C THR A 195 -2.83 5.06 15.62
N LEU A 196 -4.04 4.67 15.24
CA LEU A 196 -4.34 3.53 14.38
C LEU A 196 -4.86 4.01 13.02
N PRO A 197 -3.98 4.17 12.00
CA PRO A 197 -4.38 4.61 10.66
C PRO A 197 -4.94 3.43 9.86
N THR A 198 -6.27 3.33 9.76
CA THR A 198 -6.88 2.19 9.08
C THR A 198 -8.31 2.46 8.61
N ARG A 199 -8.73 1.78 7.55
CA ARG A 199 -10.15 1.67 7.22
C ARG A 199 -10.86 0.84 8.28
N ILE A 200 -12.03 1.26 8.70
CA ILE A 200 -12.82 0.53 9.71
C ILE A 200 -13.27 -0.82 9.14
N SER A 201 -12.66 -1.90 9.61
CA SER A 201 -13.04 -3.27 9.27
C SER A 201 -12.51 -4.26 10.32
N GLN A 202 -13.23 -5.36 10.52
CA GLN A 202 -12.98 -6.35 11.58
C GLN A 202 -11.54 -6.86 11.62
N TRP A 203 -10.90 -7.07 10.46
CA TRP A 203 -9.54 -7.64 10.40
C TRP A 203 -8.42 -6.60 10.58
N LYS A 204 -8.78 -5.32 10.70
CA LYS A 204 -7.81 -4.21 10.82
C LYS A 204 -7.42 -3.87 12.26
N GLY A 205 -7.91 -4.63 13.24
CA GLY A 205 -7.48 -4.55 14.64
C GLY A 205 -8.00 -3.36 15.44
N VAL A 206 -9.11 -2.74 15.00
CA VAL A 206 -9.73 -1.64 15.76
C VAL A 206 -10.20 -2.14 17.15
N ASP A 207 -10.74 -3.37 17.22
CA ASP A 207 -11.10 -4.01 18.48
C ASP A 207 -9.92 -4.17 19.43
N SER A 208 -8.78 -4.66 18.90
CA SER A 208 -7.55 -4.82 19.69
C SER A 208 -7.01 -3.47 20.19
N PHE A 209 -7.16 -2.42 19.37
CA PHE A 209 -6.76 -1.06 19.77
C PHE A 209 -7.64 -0.50 20.87
N ILE A 210 -8.96 -0.68 20.81
CA ILE A 210 -9.90 -0.31 21.88
C ILE A 210 -9.56 -1.07 23.16
N ASP A 211 -9.27 -2.37 23.08
CA ASP A 211 -8.91 -3.18 24.24
C ASP A 211 -7.56 -2.75 24.84
N LEU A 212 -6.58 -2.34 24.01
CA LEU A 212 -5.35 -1.72 24.48
C LEU A 212 -5.65 -0.47 25.32
N ILE A 213 -6.46 0.47 24.78
CA ILE A 213 -6.79 1.72 25.48
C ILE A 213 -7.56 1.45 26.78
N ALA A 214 -8.49 0.49 26.77
CA ALA A 214 -9.20 0.06 27.97
C ALA A 214 -8.24 -0.49 29.05
N ASN A 215 -7.21 -1.21 28.63
CA ASN A 215 -6.21 -1.75 29.57
C ASN A 215 -5.22 -0.69 30.07
N ILE A 216 -4.88 0.32 29.27
CA ILE A 216 -4.05 1.46 29.70
C ILE A 216 -4.85 2.33 30.66
N ASN A 217 -6.06 2.71 30.29
CA ASN A 217 -7.02 3.53 31.07
C ASN A 217 -6.35 4.71 31.80
N ASN A 218 -5.64 5.55 31.06
CA ASN A 218 -4.88 6.68 31.58
C ASN A 218 -5.10 7.89 30.67
N ASP A 219 -5.52 9.01 31.25
CA ASP A 219 -5.86 10.24 30.55
C ASP A 219 -4.64 11.02 30.01
N ALA A 220 -3.42 10.63 30.37
CA ALA A 220 -2.21 11.14 29.74
C ALA A 220 -2.09 10.70 28.26
N PHE A 221 -2.84 9.65 27.85
CA PHE A 221 -2.89 9.16 26.48
C PHE A 221 -4.18 9.57 25.78
N HIS A 222 -4.08 9.78 24.47
CA HIS A 222 -5.27 9.92 23.60
C HIS A 222 -5.12 9.10 22.35
N ALA A 223 -6.13 8.32 22.01
CA ALA A 223 -6.14 7.40 20.90
C ALA A 223 -6.88 7.97 19.68
N LEU A 224 -6.26 7.90 18.52
CA LEU A 224 -6.83 8.31 17.23
C LEU A 224 -7.06 7.09 16.35
N VAL A 225 -8.28 6.88 15.88
CA VAL A 225 -8.59 5.93 14.81
C VAL A 225 -8.82 6.74 13.54
N VAL A 226 -7.87 6.66 12.60
CA VAL A 226 -7.84 7.52 11.40
C VAL A 226 -8.17 6.71 10.16
N GLY A 227 -9.34 6.95 9.60
CA GLY A 227 -9.75 6.32 8.34
C GLY A 227 -11.25 6.15 8.19
N PRO A 228 -11.71 5.89 6.97
CA PRO A 228 -13.13 5.82 6.67
C PRO A 228 -13.77 4.50 7.10
N ALA A 229 -15.04 4.59 7.47
CA ALA A 229 -15.95 3.47 7.48
C ALA A 229 -16.72 3.42 6.16
N SER A 230 -16.76 2.28 5.47
CA SER A 230 -17.64 2.14 4.31
C SER A 230 -19.09 1.92 4.77
N LYS A 231 -20.08 2.31 3.94
CA LYS A 231 -21.52 2.08 4.21
C LYS A 231 -21.82 0.63 4.60
N LYS A 232 -21.13 -0.34 3.99
CA LYS A 232 -21.29 -1.78 4.30
C LYS A 232 -20.76 -2.16 5.69
N LYS A 233 -20.02 -1.28 6.36
CA LYS A 233 -19.39 -1.49 7.68
C LYS A 233 -19.97 -0.58 8.78
N GLU A 234 -21.04 0.11 8.49
CA GLU A 234 -21.70 1.02 9.43
C GLU A 234 -22.14 0.29 10.73
N LYS A 235 -22.72 -0.91 10.59
CA LYS A 235 -23.06 -1.74 11.75
C LYS A 235 -21.83 -2.00 12.64
N TYR A 236 -20.70 -2.41 12.03
CA TYR A 236 -19.48 -2.66 12.77
C TYR A 236 -18.93 -1.40 13.45
N LEU A 237 -19.02 -0.24 12.80
CA LEU A 237 -18.64 1.04 13.42
C LEU A 237 -19.52 1.33 14.65
N ASN A 238 -20.84 1.12 14.56
CA ASN A 238 -21.76 1.30 15.68
C ASN A 238 -21.45 0.34 16.82
N ASP A 239 -21.13 -0.93 16.52
CA ASP A 239 -20.72 -1.92 17.54
C ASP A 239 -19.45 -1.45 18.28
N LEU A 240 -18.45 -0.89 17.55
CA LEU A 240 -17.25 -0.33 18.16
C LEU A 240 -17.53 0.89 19.04
N GLN A 241 -18.43 1.78 18.60
CA GLN A 241 -18.83 2.97 19.39
C GLN A 241 -19.56 2.56 20.67
N SER A 242 -20.44 1.55 20.60
CA SER A 242 -21.09 0.97 21.79
C SER A 242 -20.07 0.38 22.74
N LYS A 243 -19.12 -0.40 22.25
CA LYS A 243 -18.00 -0.97 23.04
C LYS A 243 -17.21 0.12 23.78
N ILE A 244 -16.92 1.24 23.11
CA ILE A 244 -16.22 2.39 23.71
C ILE A 244 -17.05 3.02 24.82
N LYS A 245 -18.35 3.22 24.59
CA LYS A 245 -19.27 3.78 25.58
C LYS A 245 -19.41 2.87 26.80
N ASP A 246 -19.62 1.57 26.58
CA ASP A 246 -19.78 0.59 27.65
C ASP A 246 -18.53 0.45 28.53
N LYS A 247 -17.36 0.67 27.95
CA LYS A 247 -16.06 0.70 28.65
C LYS A 247 -15.71 2.07 29.26
N GLY A 248 -16.52 3.11 29.07
CA GLY A 248 -16.25 4.47 29.59
C GLY A 248 -15.07 5.18 28.89
N LEU A 249 -14.72 4.81 27.64
CA LEU A 249 -13.53 5.30 26.95
C LEU A 249 -13.80 6.50 26.01
N GLY A 250 -14.98 7.09 26.06
CA GLY A 250 -15.38 8.15 25.12
C GLY A 250 -14.49 9.38 25.11
N SER A 251 -13.86 9.72 26.24
CA SER A 251 -12.89 10.82 26.37
C SER A 251 -11.47 10.46 25.89
N LEU A 252 -11.16 9.18 25.73
CA LEU A 252 -9.81 8.69 25.43
C LEU A 252 -9.62 8.29 23.96
N ILE A 253 -10.71 8.11 23.18
CA ILE A 253 -10.66 7.62 21.80
C ILE A 253 -11.44 8.55 20.88
N THR A 254 -10.81 8.96 19.80
CA THR A 254 -11.43 9.77 18.73
C THR A 254 -11.36 9.03 17.38
N PHE A 255 -12.50 8.91 16.70
CA PHE A 255 -12.58 8.53 15.30
C PHE A 255 -12.56 9.78 14.43
N THR A 256 -11.49 10.02 13.69
CA THR A 256 -11.35 11.23 12.88
C THR A 256 -12.04 11.14 11.52
N GLY A 257 -12.47 9.92 11.12
CA GLY A 257 -12.93 9.68 9.75
C GLY A 257 -11.79 9.69 8.73
N SER A 258 -12.13 9.92 7.46
CA SER A 258 -11.15 10.00 6.38
C SER A 258 -10.37 11.31 6.45
N ARG A 259 -9.03 11.24 6.37
CA ARG A 259 -8.14 12.39 6.43
C ARG A 259 -7.21 12.41 5.21
N ASN A 260 -6.97 13.61 4.66
CA ASN A 260 -6.03 13.83 3.56
C ASN A 260 -4.64 14.28 4.06
N ASP A 261 -4.55 14.66 5.33
CA ASP A 261 -3.38 15.20 6.01
C ASP A 261 -2.70 14.16 6.92
N ILE A 262 -2.79 12.88 6.55
CA ILE A 262 -2.27 11.76 7.34
C ILE A 262 -0.77 11.89 7.65
N SER A 263 0.02 12.52 6.77
CA SER A 263 1.44 12.76 7.01
C SER A 263 1.68 13.66 8.22
N ASN A 264 0.84 14.70 8.42
CA ASN A 264 0.91 15.56 9.59
C ASN A 264 0.41 14.85 10.86
N ILE A 265 -0.62 14.00 10.73
CA ILE A 265 -1.11 13.19 11.85
C ILE A 265 -0.01 12.24 12.34
N TYR A 266 0.74 11.60 11.45
CA TYR A 266 1.90 10.79 11.86
C TYR A 266 2.93 11.63 12.63
N LYS A 267 3.23 12.86 12.21
CA LYS A 267 4.23 13.72 12.85
C LYS A 267 3.86 14.15 14.28
N ILE A 268 2.57 14.15 14.63
CA ILE A 268 2.10 14.42 15.99
C ILE A 268 1.81 13.14 16.79
N SER A 269 1.94 11.98 16.16
CA SER A 269 1.72 10.68 16.81
C SER A 269 2.99 10.19 17.49
N ASP A 270 2.91 9.88 18.78
CA ASP A 270 4.02 9.27 19.52
C ASP A 270 4.22 7.81 19.12
N ILE A 271 3.10 7.07 18.98
CA ILE A 271 3.12 5.68 18.54
C ILE A 271 2.01 5.47 17.49
N VAL A 272 2.38 4.88 16.36
CA VAL A 272 1.44 4.45 15.32
C VAL A 272 1.32 2.93 15.34
N TYR A 273 0.11 2.41 15.17
CA TYR A 273 -0.16 0.98 15.27
C TYR A 273 -0.58 0.39 13.93
N ASN A 274 -0.12 -0.83 13.65
CA ASN A 274 -0.64 -1.70 12.60
C ASN A 274 -1.06 -3.04 13.23
N LEU A 275 -2.32 -3.13 13.63
CA LEU A 275 -2.88 -4.26 14.37
C LEU A 275 -3.76 -5.17 13.50
N SER A 276 -3.46 -5.26 12.21
CA SER A 276 -4.19 -6.14 11.29
C SER A 276 -4.06 -7.60 11.73
N ILE A 277 -5.19 -8.27 12.03
CA ILE A 277 -5.22 -9.67 12.48
C ILE A 277 -5.01 -10.68 11.34
N LYS A 278 -5.10 -10.23 10.08
CA LYS A 278 -4.66 -11.00 8.90
C LYS A 278 -3.33 -10.44 8.42
N PRO A 279 -2.43 -11.27 7.89
CA PRO A 279 -1.15 -10.79 7.38
C PRO A 279 -1.32 -9.65 6.38
N GLU A 280 -0.69 -8.51 6.68
CA GLU A 280 -0.59 -7.43 5.71
C GLU A 280 0.31 -7.87 4.54
N PRO A 281 -0.07 -7.58 3.30
CA PRO A 281 0.82 -7.86 2.17
C PRO A 281 2.14 -7.09 2.22
N PHE A 282 2.13 -5.88 2.80
CA PHE A 282 3.33 -5.07 2.98
C PHE A 282 3.29 -4.26 4.29
N GLY A 283 2.36 -3.31 4.45
CA GLY A 283 2.29 -2.43 5.62
C GLY A 283 2.70 -0.99 5.28
N ARG A 284 2.06 -0.38 4.30
CA ARG A 284 2.36 1.01 3.88
C ARG A 284 2.31 2.00 5.03
N THR A 285 1.29 1.91 5.89
CA THR A 285 1.13 2.79 7.06
C THR A 285 2.32 2.72 8.01
N THR A 286 2.96 1.54 8.12
CA THR A 286 4.16 1.32 8.94
C THR A 286 5.35 2.12 8.42
N ILE A 287 5.67 2.03 7.12
CA ILE A 287 6.81 2.78 6.55
C ILE A 287 6.53 4.29 6.49
N GLU A 288 5.29 4.70 6.23
CA GLU A 288 4.87 6.10 6.20
C GLU A 288 5.02 6.75 7.58
N ALA A 289 4.60 6.05 8.65
CA ALA A 289 4.73 6.51 10.02
C ALA A 289 6.21 6.59 10.48
N ILE A 290 7.01 5.55 10.19
CA ILE A 290 8.46 5.55 10.48
C ILE A 290 9.15 6.72 9.77
N ALA A 291 8.87 6.93 8.49
CA ALA A 291 9.43 8.03 7.70
C ALA A 291 9.05 9.40 8.27
N SER A 292 7.87 9.51 8.89
CA SER A 292 7.38 10.72 9.56
C SER A 292 7.93 10.92 10.98
N GLY A 293 8.72 9.95 11.48
CA GLY A 293 9.39 10.05 12.79
C GLY A 293 8.63 9.42 13.96
N SER A 294 7.46 8.81 13.72
CA SER A 294 6.70 8.12 14.75
C SER A 294 7.37 6.79 15.12
N LYS A 295 7.27 6.39 16.38
CA LYS A 295 7.49 5.00 16.79
C LYS A 295 6.34 4.16 16.26
N VAL A 296 6.57 2.89 15.90
CA VAL A 296 5.52 2.04 15.32
C VAL A 296 5.45 0.71 16.03
N MET A 297 4.24 0.27 16.33
CA MET A 297 3.99 -1.06 16.89
C MET A 297 3.06 -1.86 15.97
N GLY A 298 3.27 -3.16 15.91
CA GLY A 298 2.44 -4.04 15.10
C GLY A 298 2.58 -5.51 15.46
N TRP A 299 1.64 -6.31 14.97
CA TRP A 299 1.68 -7.74 15.19
C TRP A 299 2.84 -8.40 14.45
N ASN A 300 3.48 -9.38 15.09
CA ASN A 300 4.62 -10.16 14.59
C ASN A 300 4.20 -11.12 13.47
N HIS A 301 3.59 -10.60 12.38
CA HIS A 301 3.24 -11.36 11.19
C HIS A 301 3.11 -10.49 9.92
N GLY A 302 3.17 -11.14 8.75
CA GLY A 302 2.99 -10.50 7.45
C GLY A 302 4.04 -9.43 7.13
N GLY A 303 3.73 -8.54 6.21
CA GLY A 303 4.63 -7.48 5.79
C GLY A 303 4.94 -6.45 6.87
N THR A 304 4.05 -6.27 7.87
CA THR A 304 4.32 -5.41 9.03
C THR A 304 5.51 -5.94 9.83
N LYS A 305 5.55 -7.26 10.07
CA LYS A 305 6.71 -7.94 10.70
C LYS A 305 7.99 -7.64 9.93
N GLU A 306 8.00 -7.85 8.61
CA GLU A 306 9.19 -7.68 7.78
C GLU A 306 9.78 -6.27 7.90
N ILE A 307 8.92 -5.25 7.92
CA ILE A 307 9.34 -3.85 8.07
C ILE A 307 9.87 -3.58 9.48
N LEU A 308 9.16 -4.03 10.50
CA LEU A 308 9.54 -3.77 11.88
C LEU A 308 10.81 -4.54 12.28
N GLU A 309 11.01 -5.77 11.84
CA GLU A 309 12.27 -6.51 12.03
C GLU A 309 13.49 -5.71 11.52
N GLU A 310 13.34 -5.02 10.39
CA GLU A 310 14.43 -4.22 9.80
C GLU A 310 14.60 -2.87 10.49
N LEU A 311 13.49 -2.14 10.70
CA LEU A 311 13.53 -0.73 11.07
C LEU A 311 13.26 -0.45 12.55
N TYR A 312 12.47 -1.28 13.24
CA TYR A 312 12.08 -1.06 14.63
C TYR A 312 11.65 -2.38 15.32
N PRO A 313 12.57 -3.30 15.63
CA PRO A 313 12.23 -4.60 16.25
C PRO A 313 11.46 -4.48 17.56
N ASP A 314 11.73 -3.44 18.36
CA ASP A 314 11.05 -3.19 19.63
C ASP A 314 9.53 -2.94 19.49
N GLY A 315 9.08 -2.61 18.29
CA GLY A 315 7.66 -2.42 17.97
C GLY A 315 6.90 -3.72 17.68
N LEU A 316 7.58 -4.87 17.63
CA LEU A 316 6.93 -6.16 17.37
C LEU A 316 6.28 -6.73 18.62
N VAL A 317 5.04 -7.19 18.46
CA VAL A 317 4.24 -7.81 19.52
C VAL A 317 3.58 -9.07 18.95
N GLU A 318 3.47 -10.11 19.76
CA GLU A 318 2.81 -11.35 19.35
C GLU A 318 1.33 -11.14 19.02
N LEU A 319 0.84 -11.84 18.01
CA LEU A 319 -0.50 -11.67 17.47
C LEU A 319 -1.57 -11.82 18.57
N ASN A 320 -2.40 -10.79 18.75
CA ASN A 320 -3.47 -10.70 19.74
C ASN A 320 -3.02 -10.72 21.21
N ASP A 321 -1.74 -10.58 21.51
CA ASP A 321 -1.28 -10.41 22.90
C ASP A 321 -1.45 -8.96 23.35
N ILE A 322 -2.64 -8.64 23.88
CA ILE A 322 -2.99 -7.29 24.37
C ILE A 322 -2.19 -6.93 25.63
N ALA A 323 -1.80 -7.91 26.44
CA ALA A 323 -1.00 -7.66 27.64
C ALA A 323 0.41 -7.21 27.27
N GLN A 324 1.08 -7.92 26.33
CA GLN A 324 2.36 -7.54 25.79
C GLN A 324 2.27 -6.19 25.06
N LEU A 325 1.20 -5.96 24.27
CA LEU A 325 0.98 -4.71 23.54
C LEU A 325 0.90 -3.52 24.52
N LYS A 326 0.16 -3.66 25.62
CA LYS A 326 0.09 -2.65 26.70
C LYS A 326 1.46 -2.40 27.32
N GLN A 327 2.13 -3.46 27.78
CA GLN A 327 3.44 -3.34 28.43
C GLN A 327 4.43 -2.61 27.52
N GLN A 328 4.52 -3.02 26.28
CA GLN A 328 5.43 -2.44 25.31
C GLN A 328 5.04 -1.00 24.94
N THR A 329 3.74 -0.68 24.85
CA THR A 329 3.25 0.70 24.65
C THR A 329 3.76 1.62 25.77
N LEU A 330 3.62 1.21 27.03
CA LEU A 330 4.06 2.01 28.19
C LEU A 330 5.60 2.20 28.23
N ILE A 331 6.35 1.21 27.75
CA ILE A 331 7.82 1.30 27.63
C ILE A 331 8.21 2.26 26.51
N ILE A 332 7.68 2.05 25.31
CA ILE A 332 8.01 2.79 24.10
C ILE A 332 7.50 4.24 24.16
N SER A 333 6.41 4.53 24.87
CA SER A 333 5.86 5.88 25.00
C SER A 333 6.77 6.86 25.76
N LYS A 334 7.77 6.36 26.50
CA LYS A 334 8.72 7.23 27.20
C LYS A 334 9.48 8.11 26.21
N GLU A 335 9.66 9.38 26.57
CA GLU A 335 10.27 10.40 25.70
C GLU A 335 11.66 9.98 25.16
N ASN A 336 12.49 9.42 26.04
CA ASN A 336 13.88 9.03 25.71
C ASN A 336 13.98 7.60 25.14
N TYR A 337 12.87 6.93 24.81
CA TYR A 337 12.95 5.59 24.21
C TYR A 337 13.45 5.66 22.78
N ALA A 338 14.20 4.64 22.38
CA ALA A 338 14.80 4.54 21.04
C ALA A 338 13.77 4.75 19.92
N LYS A 339 14.17 5.52 18.92
CA LYS A 339 13.38 5.78 17.72
C LYS A 339 13.68 4.71 16.64
N PRO A 340 12.76 4.49 15.71
CA PRO A 340 13.02 3.65 14.55
C PRO A 340 14.28 4.09 13.77
N LYS A 341 14.94 3.13 13.12
CA LYS A 341 15.97 3.40 12.13
C LYS A 341 15.41 4.27 11.01
N GLU A 342 16.30 4.84 10.21
CA GLU A 342 15.87 5.59 9.03
C GLU A 342 15.16 4.67 8.03
N ASN A 343 14.09 5.19 7.45
CA ASN A 343 13.30 4.42 6.48
C ASN A 343 14.09 4.17 5.20
N THR A 344 14.33 2.91 4.89
CA THR A 344 15.02 2.46 3.67
C THR A 344 14.07 2.17 2.50
N PHE A 345 12.76 2.12 2.75
CA PHE A 345 11.72 1.85 1.76
C PHE A 345 11.29 3.14 1.06
N LEU A 346 12.08 3.56 0.07
CA LEU A 346 11.86 4.78 -0.69
C LEU A 346 11.18 4.49 -2.03
N SER A 347 10.31 5.39 -2.49
CA SER A 347 9.67 5.28 -3.81
C SER A 347 10.68 5.29 -4.96
N SER A 348 11.79 6.03 -4.84
CA SER A 348 12.89 6.01 -5.80
C SER A 348 13.50 4.62 -5.94
N LYS A 349 13.81 3.93 -4.83
CA LYS A 349 14.36 2.56 -4.86
C LYS A 349 13.42 1.56 -5.54
N LEU A 350 12.10 1.65 -5.25
CA LEU A 350 11.10 0.83 -5.93
C LEU A 350 11.14 1.05 -7.44
N ILE A 351 11.21 2.32 -7.88
CA ILE A 351 11.24 2.69 -9.30
C ILE A 351 12.51 2.15 -9.95
N ASP A 352 13.68 2.44 -9.36
CA ASP A 352 14.98 2.04 -9.90
C ASP A 352 15.11 0.51 -9.98
N SER A 353 14.71 -0.21 -8.92
CA SER A 353 14.70 -1.68 -8.92
C SER A 353 13.77 -2.27 -9.98
N THR A 354 12.62 -1.62 -10.23
CA THR A 354 11.67 -2.09 -11.25
C THR A 354 12.23 -1.88 -12.67
N ILE A 355 12.85 -0.73 -12.94
CA ILE A 355 13.50 -0.46 -14.24
C ILE A 355 14.69 -1.39 -14.46
N GLN A 356 15.52 -1.61 -13.43
CA GLN A 356 16.64 -2.54 -13.49
C GLN A 356 16.16 -3.97 -13.82
N LEU A 357 15.11 -4.45 -13.16
CA LEU A 357 14.51 -5.74 -13.47
C LEU A 357 14.10 -5.85 -14.95
N TYR A 358 13.45 -4.82 -15.51
CA TYR A 358 13.06 -4.83 -16.92
C TYR A 358 14.27 -4.95 -17.85
N GLN A 359 15.34 -4.21 -17.56
CA GLN A 359 16.58 -4.26 -18.35
C GLN A 359 17.25 -5.63 -18.27
N ASP A 360 17.25 -6.26 -17.09
CA ASP A 360 17.85 -7.58 -16.90
C ASP A 360 17.05 -8.67 -17.63
N LEU A 361 15.72 -8.59 -17.59
CA LEU A 361 14.85 -9.52 -18.32
C LEU A 361 15.04 -9.39 -19.84
N LEU A 362 15.17 -8.17 -20.37
CA LEU A 362 15.44 -7.95 -21.80
C LEU A 362 16.80 -8.50 -22.21
N LYS A 363 17.85 -8.32 -21.42
CA LYS A 363 19.17 -8.89 -21.68
C LYS A 363 19.14 -10.42 -21.69
N ALA A 364 18.37 -11.03 -20.80
CA ALA A 364 18.24 -12.47 -20.73
C ALA A 364 17.41 -13.09 -21.88
N SER A 365 16.64 -12.28 -22.60
CA SER A 365 15.82 -12.70 -23.74
C SER A 365 16.50 -12.55 -25.11
N LEU A 366 17.67 -11.90 -25.15
CA LEU A 366 18.54 -11.77 -26.34
C LEU A 366 19.51 -12.93 -26.42
#